data_98acf81be9cbe826a381b5b64f2a80f8
#
_entry.id   98acf81be9cbe826a381b5b64f2a80f8
#
_cell.length_a   1.000
_cell.length_b   1.000
_cell.length_c   1.000
_cell.angle_alpha   90.00
_cell.angle_beta   90.00
_cell.angle_gamma   90.00
#
_symmetry.space_group_name_H-M   'P 1'
#
loop_
_entity.id
_entity.type
_entity.pdbx_description
1 polymer ?
#
loop_
_entity_poly.entity_id
_entity_poly.type
_entity_poly.pdbx_seq_one_letter_code
_entity_poly.pdbx_strand_id
1 'polypeptide(L)'
;MRIALYLFDSDDEYLNELSNSILSLHKNIKLCRECYSLSENDICNICASDKRDRTKLCLVESYTDMIAIEKTEEYTGLYHVLGGLIEPLKGIGISDIRIKELIDRIKNNKSIEEIIIAFGASLEADTTASYINK
;
A
#
# COMPACT_ATOMS: atom_id res chain seq x y z
N MET A 1 23.90 11.91 -9.64
CA MET A 1 25.03 11.94 -10.59
C MET A 1 25.40 10.56 -11.16
N ARG A 2 25.53 9.51 -10.36
CA ARG A 2 25.85 8.14 -10.88
C ARG A 2 24.85 7.59 -11.89
N ILE A 3 23.55 7.81 -11.67
CA ILE A 3 22.48 7.36 -12.59
C ILE A 3 22.58 8.09 -13.94
N ALA A 4 22.81 9.39 -13.92
CA ALA A 4 22.93 10.18 -15.15
C ALA A 4 24.12 9.75 -16.01
N LEU A 5 25.27 9.45 -15.38
CA LEU A 5 26.45 8.93 -16.10
C LEU A 5 26.18 7.54 -16.70
N TYR A 6 25.54 6.66 -15.94
CA TYR A 6 25.15 5.33 -16.45
C TYR A 6 24.22 5.45 -17.67
N LEU A 7 23.23 6.32 -17.61
CA LEU A 7 22.32 6.54 -18.73
C LEU A 7 23.03 7.18 -19.94
N PHE A 8 23.99 8.07 -19.70
CA PHE A 8 24.78 8.68 -20.77
C PHE A 8 25.60 7.64 -21.55
N ASP A 9 26.14 6.64 -20.85
CA ASP A 9 26.95 5.56 -21.44
C ASP A 9 26.09 4.39 -22.01
N SER A 10 24.78 4.44 -21.85
CA SER A 10 23.84 3.42 -22.34
C SER A 10 23.49 3.67 -23.81
N ASP A 11 23.13 2.59 -24.53
CA ASP A 11 22.69 2.69 -25.92
C ASP A 11 21.25 3.26 -26.04
N ASP A 12 20.91 3.73 -27.22
CA ASP A 12 19.62 4.35 -27.53
C ASP A 12 18.45 3.39 -27.37
N GLU A 13 18.62 2.10 -27.62
CA GLU A 13 17.58 1.08 -27.47
C GLU A 13 17.18 0.93 -26.01
N TYR A 14 18.15 0.79 -25.12
CA TYR A 14 17.93 0.72 -23.68
C TYR A 14 17.25 2.00 -23.14
N LEU A 15 17.71 3.18 -23.57
CA LEU A 15 17.13 4.46 -23.16
C LEU A 15 15.67 4.60 -23.62
N ASN A 16 15.35 4.16 -24.83
CA ASN A 16 13.99 4.17 -25.35
C ASN A 16 13.08 3.20 -24.57
N GLU A 17 13.52 1.98 -24.30
CA GLU A 17 12.77 1.02 -23.49
C GLU A 17 12.53 1.51 -22.09
N LEU A 18 13.54 2.06 -21.43
CA LEU A 18 13.42 2.64 -20.09
C LEU A 18 12.45 3.84 -20.09
N SER A 19 12.58 4.75 -21.04
CA SER A 19 11.68 5.90 -21.19
C SER A 19 10.24 5.47 -21.39
N ASN A 20 9.98 4.50 -22.26
CA ASN A 20 8.64 3.97 -22.51
C ASN A 20 8.07 3.27 -21.25
N SER A 21 8.88 2.53 -20.51
CA SER A 21 8.50 1.89 -19.25
C SER A 21 8.09 2.92 -18.21
N ILE A 22 8.87 4.00 -18.07
CA ILE A 22 8.54 5.12 -17.15
C ILE A 22 7.23 5.80 -17.56
N LEU A 23 7.05 6.11 -18.84
CA LEU A 23 5.83 6.75 -19.33
C LEU A 23 4.59 5.86 -19.19
N SER A 24 4.75 4.55 -19.24
CA SER A 24 3.65 3.59 -19.10
C SER A 24 3.21 3.36 -17.65
N LEU A 25 4.02 3.71 -16.65
CA LEU A 25 3.69 3.49 -15.24
C LEU A 25 2.33 4.08 -14.87
N HIS A 26 2.10 5.36 -15.16
CA HIS A 26 0.83 6.02 -14.85
C HIS A 26 -0.38 5.50 -15.62
N LYS A 27 -0.15 4.86 -16.77
CA LYS A 27 -1.24 4.29 -17.60
C LYS A 27 -1.63 2.90 -17.13
N ASN A 28 -0.67 2.13 -16.66
CA ASN A 28 -0.83 0.70 -16.37
C ASN A 28 -0.99 0.39 -14.88
N ILE A 29 -0.53 1.29 -14.01
CA ILE A 29 -0.60 1.10 -12.55
C ILE A 29 -1.64 2.03 -11.94
N LYS A 30 -2.53 1.46 -11.16
CA LYS A 30 -3.58 2.14 -10.39
C LYS A 30 -3.64 1.61 -8.96
N LEU A 31 -4.44 2.24 -8.13
CA LEU A 31 -4.68 1.73 -6.78
C LEU A 31 -5.81 0.69 -6.80
N CYS A 32 -5.59 -0.41 -6.11
CA CYS A 32 -6.63 -1.39 -5.86
C CYS A 32 -7.81 -0.74 -5.11
N ARG A 33 -9.04 -0.97 -5.57
CA ARG A 33 -10.25 -0.37 -4.96
C ARG A 33 -10.53 -0.85 -3.54
N GLU A 34 -10.00 -2.02 -3.16
CA GLU A 34 -10.25 -2.59 -1.82
C GLU A 34 -9.15 -2.27 -0.82
N CYS A 35 -7.88 -2.46 -1.20
CA CYS A 35 -6.77 -2.35 -0.26
C CYS A 35 -5.86 -1.15 -0.48
N TYR A 36 -6.05 -0.42 -1.58
CA TYR A 36 -5.25 0.76 -1.97
C TYR A 36 -3.76 0.46 -2.22
N SER A 37 -3.41 -0.80 -2.46
CA SER A 37 -2.09 -1.17 -2.99
C SER A 37 -1.98 -0.88 -4.48
N LEU A 38 -0.76 -0.87 -5.00
CA LEU A 38 -0.51 -0.75 -6.44
C LEU A 38 -0.99 -2.01 -7.17
N SER A 39 -1.66 -1.82 -8.31
CA SER A 39 -2.23 -2.90 -9.11
C SER A 39 -2.34 -2.51 -10.58
N GLU A 40 -2.23 -3.47 -11.47
CA GLU A 40 -2.55 -3.30 -12.89
C GLU A 40 -4.06 -3.40 -13.13
N ASN A 41 -4.78 -4.06 -12.24
CA ASN A 41 -6.23 -4.27 -12.31
C ASN A 41 -6.97 -3.44 -11.25
N ASP A 42 -8.28 -3.29 -11.38
CA ASP A 42 -9.13 -2.59 -10.41
C ASP A 42 -9.08 -3.23 -9.02
N ILE A 43 -8.93 -4.55 -8.97
CA ILE A 43 -8.73 -5.34 -7.76
C ILE A 43 -7.38 -6.06 -7.91
N CYS A 44 -6.51 -5.93 -6.91
CA CYS A 44 -5.20 -6.59 -6.94
C CYS A 44 -5.31 -8.10 -6.76
N ASN A 45 -4.25 -8.82 -7.13
CA ASN A 45 -4.20 -10.28 -7.05
C ASN A 45 -4.46 -10.81 -5.64
N ILE A 46 -4.06 -10.08 -4.60
CA ILE A 46 -4.29 -10.47 -3.21
C ILE A 46 -5.78 -10.37 -2.87
N CYS A 47 -6.43 -9.25 -3.17
CA CYS A 47 -7.85 -9.05 -2.88
C CYS A 47 -8.76 -9.95 -3.74
N ALA A 48 -8.34 -10.26 -4.97
CA ALA A 48 -9.07 -11.15 -5.87
C ALA A 48 -8.93 -12.64 -5.54
N SER A 49 -7.94 -13.01 -4.73
CA SER A 49 -7.66 -14.42 -4.45
C SER A 49 -8.65 -15.02 -3.46
N ASP A 50 -9.26 -16.14 -3.85
CA ASP A 50 -10.14 -16.95 -2.97
C ASP A 50 -9.38 -17.75 -1.91
N LYS A 51 -8.04 -17.82 -2.03
CA LYS A 51 -7.18 -18.54 -1.09
C LYS A 51 -6.84 -17.71 0.16
N ARG A 52 -7.19 -16.41 0.16
CA ARG A 52 -6.90 -15.51 1.26
C ARG A 52 -7.91 -15.62 2.39
N ASP A 53 -7.42 -15.57 3.61
CA ASP A 53 -8.24 -15.49 4.81
C ASP A 53 -8.90 -14.11 4.91
N ARG A 54 -10.18 -14.04 4.58
CA ARG A 54 -10.96 -12.79 4.56
C ARG A 54 -11.38 -12.31 5.95
N THR A 55 -11.10 -13.09 6.98
CA THR A 55 -11.40 -12.72 8.37
C THR A 55 -10.32 -11.82 8.97
N LYS A 56 -9.13 -11.78 8.36
CA LYS A 56 -7.98 -11.03 8.86
C LYS A 56 -7.62 -9.86 7.93
N LEU A 57 -7.45 -8.70 8.52
CA LEU A 57 -7.06 -7.48 7.82
C LEU A 57 -5.80 -6.88 8.44
N CYS A 58 -4.70 -6.84 7.68
CA CYS A 58 -3.45 -6.22 8.08
C CYS A 58 -3.39 -4.78 7.58
N LEU A 59 -3.25 -3.84 8.50
CA LEU A 59 -3.06 -2.43 8.19
C LEU A 59 -1.59 -2.12 8.07
N VAL A 60 -1.19 -1.53 6.96
CA VAL A 60 0.18 -1.10 6.69
C VAL A 60 0.22 0.37 6.32
N GLU A 61 1.33 1.03 6.59
CA GLU A 61 1.52 2.43 6.24
C GLU A 61 1.62 2.61 4.73
N SER A 62 2.47 1.81 4.09
CA SER A 62 2.83 1.93 2.68
C SER A 62 2.74 0.60 1.91
N TYR A 63 2.79 0.71 0.59
CA TYR A 63 2.88 -0.46 -0.29
C TYR A 63 4.16 -1.27 -0.08
N THR A 64 5.27 -0.61 0.24
CA THR A 64 6.56 -1.26 0.54
C THR A 64 6.49 -2.14 1.78
N ASP A 65 5.78 -1.71 2.82
CA ASP A 65 5.56 -2.50 4.04
C ASP A 65 4.72 -3.74 3.74
N MET A 66 3.67 -3.57 2.94
CA MET A 66 2.86 -4.70 2.48
C MET A 66 3.70 -5.75 1.74
N ILE A 67 4.56 -5.32 0.81
CA ILE A 67 5.44 -6.23 0.08
C ILE A 67 6.45 -6.92 1.01
N ALA A 68 6.97 -6.22 2.01
CA ALA A 68 7.89 -6.80 2.97
C ALA A 68 7.25 -7.95 3.75
N ILE A 69 6.00 -7.77 4.20
CA ILE A 69 5.23 -8.83 4.87
C ILE A 69 4.89 -9.97 3.90
N GLU A 70 4.44 -9.64 2.69
CA GLU A 70 4.04 -10.62 1.68
C GLU A 70 5.20 -11.54 1.26
N LYS A 71 6.42 -11.02 1.22
CA LYS A 71 7.63 -11.81 0.92
C LYS A 71 7.96 -12.86 1.98
N THR A 72 7.41 -12.78 3.17
CA THR A 72 7.59 -13.82 4.19
C THR A 72 6.77 -15.06 3.91
N GLU A 73 5.74 -14.95 3.07
CA GLU A 73 4.77 -16.00 2.74
C GLU A 73 4.01 -16.60 3.96
N GLU A 74 4.15 -15.99 5.14
CA GLU A 74 3.51 -16.47 6.37
C GLU A 74 2.14 -15.86 6.62
N TYR A 75 1.87 -14.65 6.07
CA TYR A 75 0.60 -13.99 6.23
C TYR A 75 -0.36 -14.31 5.09
N THR A 76 -1.51 -14.84 5.41
CA THR A 76 -2.51 -15.29 4.43
C THR A 76 -3.75 -14.42 4.35
N GLY A 77 -3.86 -13.36 5.17
CA GLY A 77 -5.00 -12.45 5.21
C GLY A 77 -4.99 -11.38 4.13
N LEU A 78 -5.88 -10.41 4.28
CA LEU A 78 -6.00 -9.23 3.42
C LEU A 78 -5.21 -8.05 3.98
N TYR A 79 -4.95 -7.05 3.14
CA TYR A 79 -4.26 -5.83 3.53
C TYR A 79 -5.13 -4.59 3.34
N HIS A 80 -4.77 -3.52 4.05
CA HIS A 80 -5.23 -2.17 3.78
C HIS A 80 -4.05 -1.19 3.91
N VAL A 81 -3.76 -0.47 2.84
CA VAL A 81 -2.65 0.49 2.76
C VAL A 81 -3.19 1.87 3.10
N LEU A 82 -2.77 2.43 4.25
CA LEU A 82 -3.21 3.75 4.69
C LEU A 82 -2.67 4.90 3.83
N GLY A 83 -1.47 4.73 3.28
CA GLY A 83 -0.80 5.75 2.47
C GLY A 83 -0.08 6.80 3.30
N GLY A 84 0.11 6.57 4.59
CA GLY A 84 0.82 7.42 5.54
C GLY A 84 0.33 7.23 6.96
N LEU A 85 0.86 8.02 7.88
CA LEU A 85 0.49 8.09 9.29
C LEU A 85 -0.02 9.49 9.65
N ILE A 86 -0.69 9.62 10.78
CA ILE A 86 -1.09 10.94 11.31
C ILE A 86 0.17 11.66 11.80
N GLU A 87 0.53 12.75 11.13
CA GLU A 87 1.71 13.57 11.43
C GLU A 87 1.31 15.05 11.58
N PRO A 88 0.80 15.48 12.73
CA PRO A 88 0.28 16.84 12.94
C PRO A 88 1.34 17.93 12.69
N LEU A 89 2.60 17.64 13.00
CA LEU A 89 3.72 18.57 12.75
C LEU A 89 3.99 18.83 11.26
N LYS A 90 3.63 17.88 10.40
CA LYS A 90 3.71 18.02 8.94
C LYS A 90 2.36 18.42 8.32
N GLY A 91 1.34 18.64 9.13
CA GLY A 91 0.00 18.96 8.66
C GLY A 91 -0.78 17.78 8.09
N ILE A 92 -0.32 16.55 8.31
CA ILE A 92 -0.99 15.33 7.83
C ILE A 92 -2.00 14.89 8.89
N GLY A 93 -3.27 15.03 8.57
CA GLY A 93 -4.39 14.63 9.42
C GLY A 93 -5.08 13.35 8.94
N ILE A 94 -6.20 13.05 9.58
CA ILE A 94 -7.01 11.85 9.30
C ILE A 94 -7.56 11.86 7.88
N SER A 95 -7.87 13.03 7.33
CA SER A 95 -8.40 13.19 5.97
C SER A 95 -7.36 12.96 4.87
N ASP A 96 -6.08 12.99 5.20
CA ASP A 96 -4.98 12.87 4.24
C ASP A 96 -4.53 11.41 4.04
N ILE A 97 -4.98 10.54 4.93
CA ILE A 97 -4.71 9.10 4.89
C ILE A 97 -6.03 8.30 4.84
N ARG A 98 -5.97 7.04 4.42
CA ARG A 98 -7.16 6.23 4.09
C ARG A 98 -7.83 5.56 5.30
N ILE A 99 -8.01 6.30 6.39
CA ILE A 99 -8.73 5.83 7.59
C ILE A 99 -10.24 5.77 7.33
N LYS A 100 -10.80 6.75 6.62
CA LYS A 100 -12.23 6.75 6.28
C LYS A 100 -12.59 5.52 5.45
N GLU A 101 -11.79 5.25 4.43
CA GLU A 101 -11.96 4.10 3.55
C GLU A 101 -11.80 2.77 4.30
N LEU A 102 -10.91 2.73 5.30
CA LEU A 102 -10.79 1.59 6.22
C LEU A 102 -12.08 1.35 7.00
N ILE A 103 -12.61 2.40 7.61
CA ILE A 103 -13.85 2.33 8.39
C ILE A 103 -15.02 1.86 7.53
N ASP A 104 -15.16 2.42 6.33
CA ASP A 104 -16.19 2.04 5.38
C ASP A 104 -16.04 0.58 4.94
N ARG A 105 -14.81 0.12 4.72
CA ARG A 105 -14.52 -1.28 4.39
C ARG A 105 -14.91 -2.24 5.50
N ILE A 106 -14.59 -1.92 6.76
CA ILE A 106 -14.93 -2.75 7.92
C ILE A 106 -16.45 -2.79 8.11
N LYS A 107 -17.14 -1.66 7.98
CA LYS A 107 -18.61 -1.60 8.11
C LYS A 107 -19.34 -2.42 7.04
N ASN A 108 -18.80 -2.41 5.83
CA ASN A 108 -19.41 -3.10 4.68
C ASN A 108 -19.00 -4.58 4.58
N ASN A 109 -17.92 -4.98 5.25
CA ASN A 109 -17.42 -6.36 5.23
C ASN A 109 -17.44 -6.98 6.62
N LYS A 110 -18.56 -7.61 6.93
CA LYS A 110 -18.78 -8.29 8.22
C LYS A 110 -17.96 -9.58 8.42
N SER A 111 -17.21 -10.01 7.42
CA SER A 111 -16.32 -11.17 7.53
C SER A 111 -15.04 -10.84 8.28
N ILE A 112 -14.67 -9.56 8.41
CA ILE A 112 -13.45 -9.14 9.11
C ILE A 112 -13.68 -9.31 10.62
N GLU A 113 -12.88 -10.18 11.24
CA GLU A 113 -12.93 -10.50 12.67
C GLU A 113 -11.69 -10.02 13.42
N GLU A 114 -10.56 -9.89 12.71
CA GLU A 114 -9.27 -9.51 13.28
C GLU A 114 -8.62 -8.41 12.45
N ILE A 115 -8.13 -7.36 13.13
CA ILE A 115 -7.34 -6.29 12.53
C ILE A 115 -5.95 -6.33 13.13
N ILE A 116 -4.94 -6.49 12.29
CA ILE A 116 -3.53 -6.47 12.66
C ILE A 116 -2.94 -5.13 12.24
N ILE A 117 -2.41 -4.37 13.18
CA ILE A 117 -1.76 -3.09 12.91
C ILE A 117 -0.25 -3.32 12.78
N ALA A 118 0.27 -3.22 11.55
CA ALA A 118 1.67 -3.46 11.21
C ALA A 118 2.36 -2.14 10.80
N PHE A 119 2.48 -1.23 11.75
CA PHE A 119 3.21 0.04 11.57
C PHE A 119 4.62 -0.05 12.15
N GLY A 120 5.51 0.84 11.71
CA GLY A 120 6.84 0.98 12.29
C GLY A 120 6.81 1.49 13.73
N ALA A 121 7.95 1.45 14.42
CA ALA A 121 8.09 1.96 15.78
C ALA A 121 8.35 3.48 15.75
N SER A 122 7.29 4.28 15.74
CA SER A 122 7.36 5.74 15.79
C SER A 122 6.19 6.32 16.60
N LEU A 123 6.32 7.57 17.04
CA LEU A 123 5.25 8.27 17.75
C LEU A 123 4.01 8.46 16.87
N GLU A 124 4.21 8.69 15.58
CA GLU A 124 3.17 8.82 14.57
C GLU A 124 2.41 7.50 14.40
N ALA A 125 3.14 6.38 14.41
CA ALA A 125 2.56 5.04 14.35
C ALA A 125 1.69 4.77 15.58
N ASP A 126 2.17 5.06 16.78
CA ASP A 126 1.43 4.90 18.04
C ASP A 126 0.18 5.81 18.07
N THR A 127 0.31 7.04 17.59
CA THR A 127 -0.81 7.99 17.51
C THR A 127 -1.87 7.49 16.54
N THR A 128 -1.47 7.01 15.36
CA THR A 128 -2.37 6.49 14.34
C THR A 128 -3.06 5.20 14.82
N ALA A 129 -2.31 4.28 15.42
CA ALA A 129 -2.85 3.05 15.99
C ALA A 129 -3.86 3.33 17.11
N SER A 130 -3.56 4.27 18.01
CA SER A 130 -4.46 4.69 19.08
C SER A 130 -5.75 5.31 18.55
N TYR A 131 -5.68 6.02 17.44
CA TYR A 131 -6.87 6.59 16.78
C TYR A 131 -7.76 5.49 16.17
N ILE A 132 -7.16 4.50 15.50
CA ILE A 132 -7.90 3.39 14.86
C ILE A 132 -8.57 2.49 15.90
N ASN A 133 -7.98 2.33 17.09
CA ASN A 133 -8.49 1.50 18.18
C ASN A 133 -9.70 2.09 18.92
N LYS A 134 -10.11 3.31 18.62
CA LYS A 134 -11.30 3.97 19.21
C LYS A 134 -12.59 3.64 18.45
#